data_7491dce904a281059dd0565cfec5eaa8
#
_entry.id   7491dce904a281059dd0565cfec5eaa8
#
_cell.length_a   1.000
_cell.length_b   1.000
_cell.length_c   1.000
_cell.angle_alpha   90.00
_cell.angle_beta   90.00
_cell.angle_gamma   90.00
#
_symmetry.space_group_name_H-M   'P 1'
#
loop_
_entity.id
_entity.type
_entity.pdbx_description
1 polymer ?
#
loop_
_entity_poly.entity_id
_entity_poly.type
_entity_poly.pdbx_seq_one_letter_code
_entity_poly.pdbx_strand_id
1 'polypeptide(L)'
;FYGNASRMYLPFNYGGTFESTSTAGYSEYGAVIMPCDGYVESVIIRSEQACGNSIVTVLVASNGTEVPTLSPGSFASPTVNMAADDTSYKFTGFVDIGGTTNSFSAGDVIMIAFDPTSSSYDTTATAVLVFDWNNQL
;
A
#
# COMPACT_ATOMS: atom_id res chain seq x y z
N PHE A 1 -9.51 -9.74 2.27
CA PHE A 1 -9.46 -9.35 3.69
C PHE A 1 -10.78 -8.68 4.09
N TYR A 2 -11.11 -8.75 5.35
CA TYR A 2 -12.32 -8.20 5.94
C TYR A 2 -11.99 -6.86 6.58
N GLY A 3 -12.55 -5.77 6.09
CA GLY A 3 -12.16 -4.44 6.49
C GLY A 3 -13.15 -3.74 7.41
N ASN A 4 -12.66 -2.68 8.03
CA ASN A 4 -13.46 -1.72 8.77
C ASN A 4 -13.18 -0.30 8.24
N ALA A 5 -13.80 0.72 8.80
CA ALA A 5 -13.59 2.13 8.39
C ALA A 5 -12.27 2.73 8.92
N SER A 6 -11.30 1.92 9.27
CA SER A 6 -9.98 2.34 9.77
C SER A 6 -8.89 1.94 8.78
N ARG A 7 -7.73 2.59 8.89
CA ARG A 7 -6.53 2.20 8.13
C ARG A 7 -6.22 0.72 8.29
N MET A 8 -6.03 0.05 7.18
CA MET A 8 -5.67 -1.35 7.10
C MET A 8 -4.36 -1.53 6.36
N TYR A 9 -3.51 -2.39 6.88
CA TYR A 9 -2.25 -2.78 6.23
C TYR A 9 -2.48 -4.07 5.44
N LEU A 10 -2.13 -4.04 4.16
CA LEU A 10 -2.43 -5.14 3.24
C LEU A 10 -1.31 -6.19 3.27
N PRO A 11 -1.62 -7.48 3.43
CA PRO A 11 -0.64 -8.55 3.37
C PRO A 11 -0.20 -8.80 1.92
N PHE A 12 1.08 -8.61 1.60
CA PHE A 12 1.62 -8.90 0.26
C PHE A 12 1.84 -10.40 0.00
N ASN A 13 2.18 -11.17 1.01
CA ASN A 13 2.72 -12.52 0.84
C ASN A 13 1.89 -13.60 1.52
N TYR A 14 0.73 -13.28 2.06
CA TYR A 14 -0.03 -14.25 2.83
C TYR A 14 -1.49 -14.31 2.35
N GLY A 15 -1.91 -15.48 1.92
CA GLY A 15 -3.31 -15.78 1.58
C GLY A 15 -4.22 -15.88 2.83
N GLY A 16 -3.90 -15.18 3.88
CA GLY A 16 -4.63 -15.17 5.14
C GLY A 16 -5.62 -13.99 5.24
N THR A 17 -6.60 -14.16 6.08
CA THR A 17 -7.70 -13.22 6.36
C THR A 17 -7.35 -12.19 7.44
N PHE A 18 -6.08 -11.89 7.65
CA PHE A 18 -5.68 -11.00 8.73
C PHE A 18 -5.37 -9.61 8.23
N GLU A 19 -6.25 -8.68 8.53
CA GLU A 19 -5.97 -7.26 8.52
C GLU A 19 -5.42 -6.85 9.88
N SER A 20 -4.51 -5.89 9.93
CA SER A 20 -4.16 -5.20 11.16
C SER A 20 -4.35 -3.71 11.02
N THR A 21 -4.86 -3.13 12.05
CA THR A 21 -4.86 -1.69 12.22
C THR A 21 -3.54 -1.18 12.84
N SER A 22 -2.61 -2.08 13.12
CA SER A 22 -1.31 -1.77 13.74
C SER A 22 -0.15 -2.10 12.81
N THR A 23 0.78 -1.17 12.63
CA THR A 23 2.05 -1.39 11.91
C THR A 23 2.88 -2.51 12.54
N ALA A 24 2.85 -2.64 13.86
CA ALA A 24 3.65 -3.63 14.60
C ALA A 24 3.26 -5.08 14.30
N GLY A 25 1.99 -5.36 13.95
CA GLY A 25 1.53 -6.71 13.61
C GLY A 25 1.81 -7.13 12.17
N TYR A 26 2.29 -6.22 11.31
CA TYR A 26 2.44 -6.45 9.86
C TYR A 26 3.86 -6.48 9.36
N SER A 27 4.83 -6.07 10.16
CA SER A 27 6.24 -6.20 9.80
C SER A 27 6.63 -7.64 9.43
N GLU A 28 5.90 -8.63 9.95
CA GLU A 28 6.19 -10.05 9.71
C GLU A 28 5.50 -10.61 8.45
N TYR A 29 4.34 -10.06 8.04
CA TYR A 29 3.49 -10.68 7.01
C TYR A 29 3.15 -9.77 5.83
N GLY A 30 3.19 -8.47 6.00
CA GLY A 30 2.77 -7.48 5.00
C GLY A 30 3.91 -6.72 4.33
N ALA A 31 5.14 -6.86 4.83
CA ALA A 31 6.28 -6.13 4.30
C ALA A 31 7.03 -6.95 3.25
N VAL A 32 7.48 -6.29 2.18
CA VAL A 32 8.25 -6.89 1.10
C VAL A 32 9.56 -6.13 0.92
N ILE A 33 10.67 -6.86 0.89
CA ILE A 33 11.98 -6.28 0.57
C ILE A 33 12.06 -6.08 -0.94
N MET A 34 12.44 -4.88 -1.37
CA MET A 34 12.60 -4.55 -2.77
C MET A 34 13.93 -5.09 -3.30
N PRO A 35 13.89 -5.92 -4.36
CA PRO A 35 15.11 -6.54 -4.90
C PRO A 35 15.98 -5.54 -5.69
N CYS A 36 15.41 -4.45 -6.14
CA CYS A 36 16.06 -3.41 -6.94
C CYS A 36 15.34 -2.08 -6.83
N ASP A 37 15.92 -1.03 -7.37
CA ASP A 37 15.29 0.29 -7.45
C ASP A 37 14.02 0.24 -8.28
N GLY A 38 13.06 1.11 -7.97
CA GLY A 38 11.82 1.17 -8.71
C GLY A 38 10.80 2.16 -8.13
N TYR A 39 9.56 2.03 -8.57
CA TYR A 39 8.45 2.84 -8.07
C TYR A 39 7.13 2.06 -8.09
N VAL A 40 6.15 2.56 -7.33
CA VAL A 40 4.77 2.04 -7.36
C VAL A 40 3.98 2.77 -8.43
N GLU A 41 3.57 2.06 -9.46
CA GLU A 41 2.76 2.63 -10.55
C GLU A 41 1.30 2.78 -10.13
N SER A 42 0.74 1.72 -9.57
CA SER A 42 -0.66 1.71 -9.17
C SER A 42 -0.96 0.63 -8.13
N VAL A 43 -2.03 0.87 -7.39
CA VAL A 43 -2.70 -0.16 -6.58
C VAL A 43 -4.15 -0.25 -7.03
N ILE A 44 -4.64 -1.44 -7.28
CA ILE A 44 -6.02 -1.70 -7.67
C ILE A 44 -6.70 -2.37 -6.49
N ILE A 45 -7.81 -1.81 -6.04
CA ILE A 45 -8.60 -2.33 -4.92
C ILE A 45 -10.03 -2.58 -5.41
N ARG A 46 -10.55 -3.76 -5.09
CA ARG A 46 -11.95 -4.12 -5.22
C ARG A 46 -12.48 -4.49 -3.84
N SER A 47 -13.57 -3.90 -3.46
CA SER A 47 -14.28 -4.22 -2.22
C SER A 47 -15.70 -4.67 -2.54
N GLU A 48 -16.23 -5.57 -1.74
CA GLU A 48 -17.60 -6.06 -1.81
C GLU A 48 -18.64 -4.95 -1.55
N GLN A 49 -18.25 -3.91 -0.82
CA GLN A 49 -19.08 -2.74 -0.56
C GLN A 49 -18.36 -1.44 -0.93
N ALA A 50 -19.14 -0.40 -1.20
CA ALA A 50 -18.66 0.94 -1.44
C ALA A 50 -17.89 1.48 -0.21
N CYS A 51 -16.63 1.88 -0.42
CA CYS A 51 -15.74 2.33 0.65
C CYS A 51 -15.70 3.85 0.81
N GLY A 52 -16.43 4.60 -0.04
CA GLY A 52 -16.41 6.05 -0.04
C GLY A 52 -15.06 6.62 -0.48
N ASN A 53 -14.74 7.81 0.02
CA ASN A 53 -13.46 8.45 -0.27
C ASN A 53 -12.32 7.70 0.38
N SER A 54 -11.46 7.10 -0.41
CA SER A 54 -10.41 6.20 0.05
C SER A 54 -9.04 6.67 -0.42
N ILE A 55 -8.00 6.35 0.34
CA ILE A 55 -6.60 6.66 0.03
C ILE A 55 -5.79 5.37 0.19
N VAL A 56 -4.83 5.18 -0.69
CA VAL A 56 -3.79 4.16 -0.54
C VAL A 56 -2.48 4.84 -0.17
N THR A 57 -1.82 4.36 0.85
CA THR A 57 -0.50 4.82 1.29
C THR A 57 0.51 3.69 1.12
N VAL A 58 1.63 3.99 0.48
CA VAL A 58 2.79 3.11 0.42
C VAL A 58 3.76 3.56 1.50
N LEU A 59 4.05 2.71 2.43
CA LEU A 59 5.01 2.94 3.51
C LEU A 59 6.35 2.36 3.10
N VAL A 60 7.41 3.14 3.26
CA VAL A 60 8.78 2.73 2.93
C VAL A 60 9.66 2.85 4.16
N ALA A 61 10.39 1.79 4.47
CA ALA A 61 11.50 1.81 5.40
C ALA A 61 12.80 1.60 4.61
N SER A 62 13.72 2.55 4.74
CA SER A 62 15.03 2.44 4.11
C SER A 62 15.79 1.23 4.64
N ASN A 63 16.65 0.65 3.78
CA ASN A 63 17.50 -0.48 4.15
C ASN A 63 18.24 -0.21 5.47
N GLY A 64 18.15 -1.16 6.40
CA GLY A 64 18.76 -1.07 7.73
C GLY A 64 17.92 -0.35 8.80
N THR A 65 16.69 0.10 8.48
CA THR A 65 15.73 0.61 9.46
C THR A 65 14.66 -0.45 9.79
N GLU A 66 14.13 -0.38 11.00
CA GLU A 66 12.99 -1.23 11.36
C GLU A 66 11.73 -0.75 10.65
N VAL A 67 10.67 -1.49 10.73
CA VAL A 67 9.30 -1.35 10.24
C VAL A 67 8.96 -0.03 9.53
N PRO A 68 8.37 -0.07 8.33
CA PRO A 68 7.86 1.12 7.65
C PRO A 68 6.91 1.90 8.55
N THR A 69 7.22 3.16 8.78
CA THR A 69 6.35 4.10 9.50
C THR A 69 5.86 5.17 8.53
N LEU A 70 4.85 5.95 8.89
CA LEU A 70 4.46 7.17 8.17
C LEU A 70 5.54 8.26 8.35
N SER A 71 6.76 7.94 7.96
CA SER A 71 7.94 8.82 8.02
C SER A 71 8.28 9.34 6.64
N PRO A 72 9.20 10.31 6.52
CA PRO A 72 9.74 10.72 5.23
C PRO A 72 10.16 9.49 4.40
N GLY A 73 9.65 9.39 3.18
CA GLY A 73 9.83 8.24 2.29
C GLY A 73 8.54 7.46 2.00
N SER A 74 7.45 7.74 2.72
CA SER A 74 6.13 7.17 2.40
C SER A 74 5.38 8.05 1.40
N PHE A 75 4.58 7.45 0.54
CA PHE A 75 3.79 8.16 -0.47
C PHE A 75 2.32 7.76 -0.42
N ALA A 76 1.45 8.70 -0.74
CA ALA A 76 0.01 8.48 -0.77
C ALA A 76 -0.56 8.75 -2.16
N SER A 77 -1.61 8.03 -2.52
CA SER A 77 -2.42 8.33 -3.69
C SER A 77 -3.30 9.57 -3.44
N PRO A 78 -3.75 10.26 -4.49
CA PRO A 78 -4.94 11.10 -4.38
C PRO A 78 -6.13 10.29 -3.86
N THR A 79 -7.10 11.01 -3.29
CA THR A 79 -8.37 10.41 -2.86
C THR A 79 -9.15 9.88 -4.06
N VAL A 80 -9.63 8.64 -3.96
CA VAL A 80 -10.50 8.01 -4.95
C VAL A 80 -11.83 7.68 -4.27
N ASN A 81 -12.94 8.11 -4.88
CA ASN A 81 -14.28 7.77 -4.38
C ASN A 81 -14.69 6.38 -4.88
N MET A 82 -14.62 5.39 -4.01
CA MET A 82 -15.08 4.02 -4.26
C MET A 82 -16.59 3.94 -4.00
N ALA A 83 -17.37 4.48 -4.93
CA ALA A 83 -18.81 4.72 -4.75
C ALA A 83 -19.71 3.51 -5.06
N ALA A 84 -19.18 2.42 -5.60
CA ALA A 84 -19.95 1.26 -6.01
C ALA A 84 -19.40 -0.04 -5.44
N ASP A 85 -20.30 -0.92 -5.06
CA ASP A 85 -20.01 -2.28 -4.62
C ASP A 85 -19.38 -3.09 -5.75
N ASP A 86 -18.58 -4.08 -5.41
CA ASP A 86 -17.97 -5.05 -6.34
C ASP A 86 -17.21 -4.44 -7.53
N THR A 87 -16.81 -3.19 -7.41
CA THR A 87 -16.12 -2.44 -8.47
C THR A 87 -14.64 -2.26 -8.14
N SER A 88 -13.80 -2.46 -9.15
CA SER A 88 -12.35 -2.24 -9.02
C SER A 88 -12.01 -0.77 -9.24
N TYR A 89 -11.25 -0.19 -8.33
CA TYR A 89 -10.76 1.17 -8.39
C TYR A 89 -9.24 1.19 -8.46
N LYS A 90 -8.70 2.02 -9.35
CA LYS A 90 -7.26 2.16 -9.55
C LYS A 90 -6.76 3.43 -8.84
N PHE A 91 -5.83 3.26 -7.93
CA PHE A 91 -5.10 4.32 -7.25
C PHE A 91 -3.78 4.54 -7.96
N THR A 92 -3.53 5.76 -8.39
CA THR A 92 -2.32 6.19 -9.12
C THR A 92 -1.88 7.57 -8.63
N GLY A 93 -0.78 8.09 -9.20
CA GLY A 93 -0.33 9.44 -8.87
C GLY A 93 0.18 9.55 -7.44
N PHE A 94 0.83 8.50 -6.97
CA PHE A 94 1.46 8.50 -5.65
C PHE A 94 2.50 9.61 -5.55
N VAL A 95 2.38 10.43 -4.52
CA VAL A 95 3.35 11.48 -4.21
C VAL A 95 3.89 11.28 -2.81
N ASP A 96 5.17 11.57 -2.63
CA ASP A 96 5.78 11.61 -1.32
C ASP A 96 4.99 12.55 -0.40
N ILE A 97 4.83 12.16 0.84
CA ILE A 97 4.23 13.02 1.88
C ILE A 97 5.04 14.31 2.04
N GLY A 98 6.33 14.30 1.66
CA GLY A 98 7.18 15.48 1.48
C GLY A 98 7.15 16.12 0.08
N GLY A 99 6.47 15.54 -0.90
CA GLY A 99 6.21 16.09 -2.24
C GLY A 99 7.21 15.75 -3.35
N THR A 100 8.05 14.72 -3.22
CA THR A 100 9.12 14.48 -4.20
C THR A 100 8.90 13.28 -5.13
N THR A 101 9.05 12.06 -4.72
CA THR A 101 8.99 10.92 -5.66
C THR A 101 8.35 9.69 -5.02
N ASN A 102 7.67 8.88 -5.83
CA ASN A 102 7.10 7.59 -5.45
C ASN A 102 8.08 6.43 -5.67
N SER A 103 9.37 6.63 -5.41
CA SER A 103 10.42 5.64 -5.65
C SER A 103 10.86 4.93 -4.37
N PHE A 104 11.37 3.74 -4.53
CA PHE A 104 12.06 2.95 -3.52
C PHE A 104 13.41 2.48 -4.08
N SER A 105 14.33 2.15 -3.20
CA SER A 105 15.66 1.63 -3.53
C SER A 105 15.77 0.13 -3.22
N ALA A 106 16.75 -0.51 -3.84
CA ALA A 106 17.10 -1.89 -3.52
C ALA A 106 17.40 -2.06 -2.02
N GLY A 107 16.78 -3.07 -1.42
CA GLY A 107 16.90 -3.32 0.02
C GLY A 107 15.89 -2.56 0.89
N ASP A 108 15.17 -1.58 0.35
CA ASP A 108 14.07 -0.95 1.07
C ASP A 108 12.95 -1.97 1.32
N VAL A 109 12.24 -1.74 2.42
CA VAL A 109 11.05 -2.53 2.77
C VAL A 109 9.81 -1.71 2.49
N ILE A 110 8.90 -2.21 1.68
CA ILE A 110 7.62 -1.54 1.42
C ILE A 110 6.45 -2.29 2.04
N MET A 111 5.42 -1.52 2.40
CA MET A 111 4.13 -2.00 2.88
C MET A 111 3.02 -1.11 2.29
N ILE A 112 1.85 -1.68 2.03
CA ILE A 112 0.71 -0.90 1.54
C ILE A 112 -0.34 -0.80 2.63
N ALA A 113 -0.84 0.40 2.85
CA ALA A 113 -1.98 0.68 3.69
C ALA A 113 -3.15 1.20 2.84
N PHE A 114 -4.35 0.81 3.21
CA PHE A 114 -5.62 1.25 2.63
C PHE A 114 -6.45 1.95 3.70
N ASP A 115 -6.88 3.17 3.41
CA ASP A 115 -7.67 4.03 4.29
C ASP A 115 -9.05 4.28 3.66
N PRO A 116 -10.07 3.46 3.92
CA PRO A 116 -11.45 3.72 3.51
C PRO A 116 -12.13 4.70 4.47
N THR A 117 -13.15 5.43 3.99
CA THR A 117 -13.99 6.27 4.86
C THR A 117 -15.26 5.58 5.36
N SER A 118 -15.58 4.42 4.77
CA SER A 118 -16.66 3.53 5.25
C SER A 118 -16.14 2.09 5.30
N SER A 119 -16.85 1.23 6.02
CA SER A 119 -16.43 -0.17 6.18
C SER A 119 -16.32 -0.85 4.83
N SER A 120 -15.22 -1.52 4.61
CA SER A 120 -14.99 -2.42 3.48
C SER A 120 -15.19 -3.86 3.94
N TYR A 121 -15.81 -4.67 3.09
CA TYR A 121 -15.96 -6.11 3.30
C TYR A 121 -15.26 -6.82 2.16
N ASP A 122 -14.75 -8.01 2.41
CA ASP A 122 -14.05 -8.87 1.44
C ASP A 122 -13.35 -8.09 0.32
N THR A 123 -12.22 -7.51 0.68
CA THR A 123 -11.46 -6.62 -0.20
C THR A 123 -10.29 -7.36 -0.81
N THR A 124 -10.09 -7.18 -2.12
CA THR A 124 -8.94 -7.69 -2.86
C THR A 124 -8.10 -6.53 -3.37
N ALA A 125 -6.79 -6.65 -3.25
CA ALA A 125 -5.86 -5.64 -3.72
C ALA A 125 -4.74 -6.24 -4.59
N THR A 126 -4.30 -5.48 -5.59
CA THR A 126 -3.14 -5.78 -6.43
C THR A 126 -2.29 -4.53 -6.55
N ALA A 127 -1.00 -4.63 -6.24
CA ALA A 127 -0.02 -3.58 -6.49
C ALA A 127 0.74 -3.85 -7.78
N VAL A 128 0.94 -2.80 -8.58
CA VAL A 128 1.78 -2.82 -9.79
C VAL A 128 3.05 -2.04 -9.49
N LEU A 129 4.17 -2.74 -9.47
CA LEU A 129 5.50 -2.18 -9.23
C LEU A 129 6.26 -2.16 -10.55
N VAL A 130 7.00 -1.08 -10.79
CA VAL A 130 7.93 -0.96 -11.90
C VAL A 130 9.34 -0.96 -11.34
N PHE A 131 10.15 -1.88 -11.80
CA PHE A 131 11.54 -2.05 -11.38
C PHE A 131 12.51 -1.49 -12.42
N ASP A 132 13.52 -0.76 -11.97
CA ASP A 132 14.63 -0.33 -12.82
C ASP A 132 15.74 -1.40 -12.81
N TRP A 133 15.73 -2.25 -13.83
CA TRP A 133 16.70 -3.33 -13.98
C TRP A 133 18.07 -2.86 -14.48
N ASN A 134 18.21 -1.61 -14.90
CA ASN A 134 19.47 -1.09 -15.46
C ASN A 134 20.45 -0.64 -14.37
N ASN A 135 19.99 -0.41 -13.16
CA ASN A 135 20.79 -0.03 -11.99
C ASN A 135 21.10 -1.19 -11.05
N GLN A 136 21.10 -2.39 -11.54
CA GLN A 136 21.50 -3.57 -10.76
C GLN A 136 23.01 -3.63 -10.64
N LEU A 137 23.52 -3.49 -9.43
CA LEU A 137 24.86 -3.83 -8.92
C LEU A 137 25.96 -4.05 -9.96
#